data_df0a4699336a2eb567b6ea33f44d5fe9
#
_entry.id   df0a4699336a2eb567b6ea33f44d5fe9
#
_cell.length_a   1.000
_cell.length_b   1.000
_cell.length_c   1.000
_cell.angle_alpha   90.00
_cell.angle_beta   90.00
_cell.angle_gamma   90.00
#
_symmetry.space_group_name_H-M   'P 1'
#
loop_
_entity.id
_entity.type
_entity.pdbx_description
1 polymer ?
#
loop_
_entity_poly.entity_id
_entity_poly.type
_entity_poly.pdbx_seq_one_letter_code
_entity_poly.pdbx_strand_id
1 'polypeptide(L)'
;TDWQKVAVLSALRRQLCVISGGPGTGKTTVVLKILQCLHLNDDKSRIALAAPTGKAAARLQQAISQHTDEQYTAKTLHRLLGISARFDQGRYSAERPLPVDVLIVDEASMIDINLMAITLKALPLHARLILLGDSDQLASVESGAVLANLCADTPDFSVDFRSWVKQISEIELPVSRDDNPLQDS
;
A
#
# COMPACT_ATOMS: atom_id res chain seq x y z
N THR A 1 10.30 12.72 -13.72
CA THR A 1 9.45 11.53 -13.57
C THR A 1 8.26 11.87 -12.68
N ASP A 2 7.03 11.60 -13.14
CA ASP A 2 5.82 11.73 -12.32
C ASP A 2 5.69 10.50 -11.41
N TRP A 3 6.29 10.59 -10.22
CA TRP A 3 6.31 9.50 -9.25
C TRP A 3 4.93 9.13 -8.71
N GLN A 4 3.97 10.07 -8.67
CA GLN A 4 2.59 9.75 -8.28
C GLN A 4 1.94 8.82 -9.30
N LYS A 5 2.15 9.08 -10.59
CA LYS A 5 1.66 8.21 -11.66
C LYS A 5 2.32 6.83 -11.62
N VAL A 6 3.64 6.78 -11.40
CA VAL A 6 4.38 5.51 -11.22
C VAL A 6 3.85 4.72 -10.02
N ALA A 7 3.57 5.38 -8.89
CA ALA A 7 3.01 4.74 -7.70
C ALA A 7 1.63 4.11 -7.99
N VAL A 8 0.75 4.83 -8.69
CA VAL A 8 -0.57 4.29 -9.10
C VAL A 8 -0.39 3.07 -10.00
N LEU A 9 0.46 3.16 -11.03
CA LEU A 9 0.72 2.05 -11.95
C LEU A 9 1.31 0.82 -11.25
N SER A 10 2.22 1.03 -10.28
CA SER A 10 2.78 -0.04 -9.45
C SER A 10 1.69 -0.72 -8.62
N ALA A 11 0.82 0.05 -7.97
CA ALA A 11 -0.28 -0.46 -7.17
C ALA A 11 -1.29 -1.28 -7.98
N LEU A 12 -1.52 -0.91 -9.23
CA LEU A 12 -2.43 -1.65 -10.11
C LEU A 12 -1.85 -2.97 -10.65
N ARG A 13 -0.53 -3.08 -10.73
CA ARG A 13 0.13 -4.26 -11.33
C ARG A 13 0.70 -5.24 -10.32
N ARG A 14 1.09 -4.79 -9.13
CA ARG A 14 1.78 -5.60 -8.12
C ARG A 14 0.83 -6.12 -7.06
N GLN A 15 1.09 -7.33 -6.53
CA GLN A 15 0.37 -7.85 -5.37
C GLN A 15 0.78 -7.14 -4.07
N LEU A 16 2.06 -6.80 -3.95
CA LEU A 16 2.58 -5.96 -2.87
C LEU A 16 3.14 -4.68 -3.50
N CYS A 17 2.65 -3.54 -3.05
CA CYS A 17 3.15 -2.24 -3.44
C CYS A 17 3.39 -1.39 -2.19
N VAL A 18 4.60 -0.86 -2.06
CA VAL A 18 4.98 0.06 -0.99
C VAL A 18 5.21 1.43 -1.61
N ILE A 19 4.51 2.44 -1.09
CA ILE A 19 4.57 3.82 -1.55
C ILE A 19 5.08 4.67 -0.39
N SER A 20 6.35 5.04 -0.44
CA SER A 20 6.97 5.90 0.54
C SER A 20 6.99 7.34 0.07
N GLY A 21 6.80 8.27 0.99
CA GLY A 21 6.92 9.70 0.74
C GLY A 21 6.65 10.52 1.99
N GLY A 22 7.35 11.63 2.14
CA GLY A 22 7.21 12.54 3.26
C GLY A 22 5.85 13.23 3.35
N PRO A 23 5.65 14.06 4.37
CA PRO A 23 4.43 14.86 4.51
C PRO A 23 4.23 15.77 3.29
N GLY A 24 2.98 15.89 2.82
CA GLY A 24 2.65 16.78 1.69
C GLY A 24 3.04 16.27 0.30
N THR A 25 3.58 15.07 0.16
CA THR A 25 3.94 14.49 -1.17
C THR A 25 2.74 14.02 -1.99
N GLY A 26 1.52 14.14 -1.46
CA GLY A 26 0.30 13.78 -2.16
C GLY A 26 -0.09 12.30 -2.03
N LYS A 27 0.33 11.59 -0.98
CA LYS A 27 -0.07 10.19 -0.74
C LYS A 27 -1.58 9.98 -0.81
N THR A 28 -2.36 10.87 -0.21
CA THR A 28 -3.83 10.81 -0.27
C THR A 28 -4.36 10.93 -1.71
N THR A 29 -3.76 11.81 -2.52
CA THR A 29 -4.10 11.93 -3.95
C THR A 29 -3.80 10.64 -4.71
N VAL A 30 -2.69 9.96 -4.36
CA VAL A 30 -2.35 8.65 -4.95
C VAL A 30 -3.40 7.60 -4.57
N VAL A 31 -3.84 7.55 -3.30
CA VAL A 31 -4.92 6.64 -2.87
C VAL A 31 -6.19 6.88 -3.69
N LEU A 32 -6.63 8.13 -3.83
CA LEU A 32 -7.82 8.47 -4.62
C LEU A 32 -7.70 8.02 -6.08
N LYS A 33 -6.55 8.26 -6.71
CA LYS A 33 -6.29 7.80 -8.09
C LYS A 33 -6.30 6.27 -8.20
N ILE A 34 -5.72 5.57 -7.22
CA ILE A 34 -5.76 4.10 -7.17
C ILE A 34 -7.21 3.61 -7.10
N LEU A 35 -8.02 4.18 -6.20
CA LEU A 35 -9.44 3.82 -6.06
C LEU A 35 -10.21 4.03 -7.36
N GLN A 36 -10.03 5.20 -8.00
CA GLN A 36 -10.65 5.50 -9.29
C GLN A 36 -10.26 4.48 -10.38
N CYS A 37 -8.98 4.15 -10.49
CA CYS A 37 -8.52 3.18 -11.47
C CYS A 37 -9.02 1.75 -11.18
N LEU A 38 -9.08 1.35 -9.91
CA LEU A 38 -9.61 0.04 -9.51
C LEU A 38 -11.10 -0.06 -9.85
N HIS A 39 -11.87 0.97 -9.54
CA HIS A 39 -13.30 1.03 -9.85
C HIS A 39 -13.56 0.97 -11.36
N LEU A 40 -12.82 1.73 -12.16
CA LEU A 40 -12.95 1.71 -13.62
C LEU A 40 -12.57 0.34 -14.23
N ASN A 41 -11.67 -0.40 -13.60
CA ASN A 41 -11.23 -1.71 -14.10
C ASN A 41 -12.18 -2.85 -13.68
N ASP A 42 -12.68 -2.80 -12.44
CA ASP A 42 -13.61 -3.80 -11.88
C ASP A 42 -14.39 -3.19 -10.71
N ASP A 43 -15.64 -2.83 -10.95
CA ASP A 43 -16.55 -2.25 -9.96
C ASP A 43 -16.97 -3.23 -8.85
N LYS A 44 -16.71 -4.54 -9.04
CA LYS A 44 -17.02 -5.58 -8.06
C LYS A 44 -15.87 -5.90 -7.11
N SER A 45 -14.70 -5.33 -7.33
CA SER A 45 -13.56 -5.54 -6.46
C SER A 45 -13.84 -5.08 -5.02
N ARG A 46 -13.62 -5.98 -4.06
CA ARG A 46 -13.80 -5.70 -2.63
C ARG A 46 -12.57 -4.97 -2.10
N ILE A 47 -12.67 -3.66 -1.98
CA ILE A 47 -11.59 -2.81 -1.53
C ILE A 47 -11.78 -2.47 -0.06
N ALA A 48 -10.77 -2.73 0.77
CA ALA A 48 -10.71 -2.29 2.16
C ALA A 48 -9.67 -1.18 2.34
N LEU A 49 -10.04 -0.19 3.14
CA LEU A 49 -9.19 0.93 3.51
C LEU A 49 -8.91 0.89 5.00
N ALA A 50 -7.65 0.97 5.36
CA ALA A 50 -7.26 0.90 6.76
C ALA A 50 -6.13 1.88 7.11
N ALA A 51 -5.98 2.12 8.42
CA ALA A 51 -4.85 2.83 9.00
C ALA A 51 -4.52 2.24 10.38
N PRO A 52 -3.30 2.42 10.91
CA PRO A 52 -2.93 1.89 12.22
C PRO A 52 -3.74 2.52 13.36
N THR A 53 -4.08 3.80 13.26
CA THR A 53 -4.74 4.56 14.33
C THR A 53 -6.12 5.09 13.92
N GLY A 54 -6.98 5.34 14.90
CA GLY A 54 -8.31 5.94 14.67
C GLY A 54 -8.23 7.33 14.03
N LYS A 55 -7.24 8.13 14.43
CA LYS A 55 -7.02 9.48 13.87
C LYS A 55 -6.63 9.41 12.38
N ALA A 56 -5.73 8.50 12.02
CA ALA A 56 -5.32 8.29 10.65
C ALA A 56 -6.49 7.74 9.79
N ALA A 57 -7.25 6.77 10.31
CA ALA A 57 -8.44 6.25 9.63
C ALA A 57 -9.50 7.35 9.39
N ALA A 58 -9.74 8.23 10.39
CA ALA A 58 -10.66 9.34 10.23
C ALA A 58 -10.21 10.36 9.18
N ARG A 59 -8.90 10.67 9.11
CA ARG A 59 -8.33 11.55 8.09
C ARG A 59 -8.48 10.96 6.68
N LEU A 60 -8.16 9.66 6.54
CA LEU A 60 -8.32 8.94 5.28
C LEU A 60 -9.79 8.94 4.84
N GLN A 61 -10.73 8.65 5.77
CA GLN A 61 -12.17 8.70 5.51
C GLN A 61 -12.62 10.08 5.02
N GLN A 62 -12.20 11.14 5.71
CA GLN A 62 -12.57 12.51 5.33
C GLN A 62 -12.07 12.86 3.93
N ALA A 63 -10.82 12.52 3.61
CA ALA A 63 -10.24 12.79 2.31
C ALA A 63 -10.99 12.06 1.19
N ILE A 64 -11.37 10.81 1.41
CA ILE A 64 -12.12 10.02 0.43
C ILE A 64 -13.51 10.60 0.21
N SER A 65 -14.25 10.89 1.30
CA SER A 65 -15.60 11.43 1.22
C SER A 65 -15.70 12.82 0.55
N GLN A 66 -14.60 13.55 0.46
CA GLN A 66 -14.54 14.84 -0.23
C GLN A 66 -14.31 14.71 -1.75
N HIS A 67 -13.88 13.54 -2.23
CA HIS A 67 -13.41 13.38 -3.61
C HIS A 67 -14.11 12.26 -4.38
N THR A 68 -14.94 11.47 -3.72
CA THR A 68 -15.71 10.41 -4.37
C THR A 68 -17.08 10.24 -3.70
N ASP A 69 -18.10 10.01 -4.50
CA ASP A 69 -19.46 9.67 -4.04
C ASP A 69 -19.57 8.19 -3.63
N GLU A 70 -18.51 7.40 -3.85
CA GLU A 70 -18.50 6.00 -3.50
C GLU A 70 -18.37 5.78 -1.99
N GLN A 71 -19.08 4.79 -1.48
CA GLN A 71 -19.16 4.48 -0.06
C GLN A 71 -17.98 3.61 0.41
N TYR A 72 -16.77 4.13 0.36
CA TYR A 72 -15.65 3.50 1.03
C TYR A 72 -15.63 3.85 2.52
N THR A 73 -15.34 2.87 3.36
CA THR A 73 -15.20 3.08 4.81
C THR A 73 -13.77 2.75 5.26
N ALA A 74 -13.05 3.76 5.73
CA ALA A 74 -11.74 3.57 6.33
C ALA A 74 -11.88 3.13 7.79
N LYS A 75 -11.16 2.09 8.19
CA LYS A 75 -11.17 1.50 9.55
C LYS A 75 -9.75 1.44 10.10
N THR A 76 -9.62 1.26 11.42
CA THR A 76 -8.32 0.84 11.94
C THR A 76 -8.02 -0.59 11.53
N LEU A 77 -6.74 -0.94 11.34
CA LEU A 77 -6.32 -2.31 11.05
C LEU A 77 -6.84 -3.29 12.11
N HIS A 78 -6.75 -2.93 13.39
CA HIS A 78 -7.28 -3.76 14.48
C HIS A 78 -8.77 -4.06 14.28
N ARG A 79 -9.56 -3.05 13.96
CA ARG A 79 -11.00 -3.22 13.72
C ARG A 79 -11.28 -4.03 12.45
N LEU A 80 -10.53 -3.80 11.39
CA LEU A 80 -10.66 -4.53 10.14
C LEU A 80 -10.36 -6.02 10.34
N LEU A 81 -9.26 -6.33 11.02
CA LEU A 81 -8.81 -7.69 11.29
C LEU A 81 -9.58 -8.38 12.41
N GLY A 82 -10.43 -7.63 13.14
CA GLY A 82 -11.19 -8.16 14.28
C GLY A 82 -10.32 -8.50 15.47
N ILE A 83 -9.19 -7.80 15.64
CA ILE A 83 -8.33 -7.95 16.82
C ILE A 83 -9.02 -7.37 18.04
N SER A 84 -9.07 -8.16 19.11
CA SER A 84 -9.69 -7.79 20.38
C SER A 84 -9.09 -8.63 21.51
N ALA A 85 -9.42 -8.33 22.76
CA ALA A 85 -8.99 -9.13 23.92
C ALA A 85 -9.35 -10.63 23.83
N ARG A 86 -10.40 -10.97 23.07
CA ARG A 86 -10.82 -12.37 22.81
C ARG A 86 -10.12 -12.99 21.61
N PHE A 87 -9.70 -12.17 20.65
CA PHE A 87 -9.06 -12.57 19.39
C PHE A 87 -7.81 -11.71 19.16
N ASP A 88 -6.76 -11.97 19.92
CA ASP A 88 -5.49 -11.23 19.88
C ASP A 88 -4.78 -11.40 18.53
N GLN A 89 -4.93 -12.56 17.88
CA GLN A 89 -4.43 -12.84 16.53
C GLN A 89 -5.40 -12.44 15.40
N GLY A 90 -6.52 -11.75 15.75
CA GLY A 90 -7.56 -11.39 14.81
C GLY A 90 -8.55 -12.54 14.51
N ARG A 91 -9.58 -12.21 13.71
CA ARG A 91 -10.63 -13.17 13.31
C ARG A 91 -10.33 -13.91 12.02
N TYR A 92 -9.33 -13.47 11.28
CA TYR A 92 -9.01 -13.95 9.96
C TYR A 92 -7.66 -14.66 9.97
N SER A 93 -7.54 -15.71 9.14
CA SER A 93 -6.36 -16.55 9.00
C SER A 93 -6.25 -17.05 7.55
N ALA A 94 -5.24 -17.84 7.25
CA ALA A 94 -5.11 -18.46 5.93
C ALA A 94 -6.30 -19.37 5.58
N GLU A 95 -6.89 -20.06 6.59
CA GLU A 95 -8.05 -20.95 6.42
C GLU A 95 -9.38 -20.17 6.31
N ARG A 96 -9.39 -18.95 6.88
CA ARG A 96 -10.53 -18.05 6.86
C ARG A 96 -10.07 -16.63 6.54
N PRO A 97 -9.73 -16.36 5.28
CA PRO A 97 -9.16 -15.07 4.91
C PRO A 97 -10.16 -13.91 4.99
N LEU A 98 -9.62 -12.71 5.12
CA LEU A 98 -10.38 -11.47 5.01
C LEU A 98 -11.04 -11.40 3.62
N PRO A 99 -12.34 -11.09 3.52
CA PRO A 99 -13.03 -11.08 2.23
C PRO A 99 -12.74 -9.80 1.44
N VAL A 100 -11.50 -9.63 0.99
CA VAL A 100 -11.03 -8.47 0.22
C VAL A 100 -10.22 -8.91 -0.99
N ASP A 101 -10.22 -8.09 -2.02
CA ASP A 101 -9.41 -8.25 -3.22
C ASP A 101 -8.25 -7.24 -3.23
N VAL A 102 -8.46 -6.09 -2.57
CA VAL A 102 -7.44 -5.05 -2.37
C VAL A 102 -7.51 -4.51 -0.95
N LEU A 103 -6.38 -4.47 -0.26
CA LEU A 103 -6.21 -3.78 1.02
C LEU A 103 -5.24 -2.62 0.84
N ILE A 104 -5.72 -1.41 1.11
CA ILE A 104 -4.91 -0.19 1.12
C ILE A 104 -4.74 0.25 2.56
N VAL A 105 -3.50 0.43 2.98
CA VAL A 105 -3.16 0.85 4.34
C VAL A 105 -2.37 2.15 4.29
N ASP A 106 -2.95 3.20 4.84
CA ASP A 106 -2.28 4.50 5.01
C ASP A 106 -1.56 4.58 6.37
N GLU A 107 -0.55 5.44 6.46
CA GLU A 107 0.32 5.61 7.65
C GLU A 107 0.99 4.28 8.08
N ALA A 108 1.39 3.44 7.12
CA ALA A 108 1.95 2.11 7.38
C ALA A 108 3.28 2.12 8.13
N SER A 109 3.98 3.26 8.23
CA SER A 109 5.17 3.44 9.06
C SER A 109 4.93 3.20 10.56
N MET A 110 3.67 3.27 11.01
CA MET A 110 3.27 3.02 12.41
C MET A 110 2.90 1.55 12.68
N ILE A 111 2.99 0.67 11.70
CA ILE A 111 2.63 -0.76 11.85
C ILE A 111 3.83 -1.51 12.42
N ASP A 112 3.63 -2.19 13.55
CA ASP A 112 4.62 -3.09 14.12
C ASP A 112 4.67 -4.43 13.37
N ILE A 113 5.71 -5.21 13.64
CA ILE A 113 5.94 -6.50 12.97
C ILE A 113 4.83 -7.52 13.26
N ASN A 114 4.24 -7.49 14.46
CA ASN A 114 3.19 -8.41 14.84
C ASN A 114 1.88 -8.10 14.09
N LEU A 115 1.50 -6.82 14.05
CA LEU A 115 0.32 -6.38 13.31
C LEU A 115 0.47 -6.61 11.80
N MET A 116 1.67 -6.42 11.27
CA MET A 116 1.98 -6.75 9.88
C MET A 116 1.84 -8.26 9.63
N ALA A 117 2.38 -9.10 10.51
CA ALA A 117 2.27 -10.55 10.39
C ALA A 117 0.81 -11.03 10.44
N ILE A 118 -0.01 -10.48 11.35
CA ILE A 118 -1.45 -10.77 11.42
C ILE A 118 -2.15 -10.32 10.13
N THR A 119 -1.81 -9.14 9.62
CA THR A 119 -2.36 -8.61 8.36
C THR A 119 -2.07 -9.54 7.19
N LEU A 120 -0.81 -9.97 7.03
CA LEU A 120 -0.40 -10.86 5.95
C LEU A 120 -1.06 -12.23 6.04
N LYS A 121 -1.19 -12.81 7.24
CA LYS A 121 -1.90 -14.08 7.47
C LYS A 121 -3.39 -14.00 7.17
N ALA A 122 -3.99 -12.84 7.35
CA ALA A 122 -5.41 -12.62 7.10
C ALA A 122 -5.75 -12.39 5.63
N LEU A 123 -4.78 -12.00 4.79
CA LEU A 123 -5.03 -11.70 3.39
C LEU A 123 -5.16 -12.99 2.55
N PRO A 124 -6.15 -13.07 1.63
CA PRO A 124 -6.18 -14.13 0.65
C PRO A 124 -5.01 -14.00 -0.34
N LEU A 125 -4.54 -15.13 -0.87
CA LEU A 125 -3.36 -15.18 -1.76
C LEU A 125 -3.49 -14.31 -3.02
N HIS A 126 -4.72 -14.07 -3.50
CA HIS A 126 -4.97 -13.25 -4.68
C HIS A 126 -5.04 -11.75 -4.37
N ALA A 127 -5.17 -11.38 -3.09
CA ALA A 127 -5.36 -9.99 -2.71
C ALA A 127 -4.10 -9.15 -2.95
N ARG A 128 -4.34 -7.88 -3.27
CA ARG A 128 -3.28 -6.86 -3.33
C ARG A 128 -3.16 -6.16 -2.00
N LEU A 129 -1.93 -5.94 -1.57
CA LEU A 129 -1.61 -5.13 -0.40
C LEU A 129 -0.85 -3.88 -0.85
N ILE A 130 -1.41 -2.73 -0.57
CA ILE A 130 -0.84 -1.42 -0.90
C ILE A 130 -0.59 -0.69 0.41
N LEU A 131 0.69 -0.46 0.72
CA LEU A 131 1.14 0.22 1.92
C LEU A 131 1.59 1.63 1.56
N LEU A 132 1.02 2.64 2.21
CA LEU A 132 1.47 4.03 2.08
C LEU A 132 1.99 4.50 3.44
N GLY A 133 3.12 5.19 3.42
CA GLY A 133 3.71 5.71 4.64
C GLY A 133 4.88 6.63 4.36
N ASP A 134 5.59 6.94 5.41
CA ASP A 134 6.81 7.75 5.36
C ASP A 134 7.94 6.91 5.96
N SER A 135 8.89 6.48 5.11
CA SER A 135 10.04 5.67 5.55
C SER A 135 10.98 6.44 6.47
N ASP A 136 10.96 7.78 6.39
CA ASP A 136 11.86 8.65 7.17
C ASP A 136 11.22 9.07 8.51
N GLN A 137 9.92 8.79 8.71
CA GLN A 137 9.32 8.96 10.03
C GLN A 137 9.94 7.96 11.00
N LEU A 138 10.48 8.51 12.10
CA LEU A 138 10.98 7.70 13.21
C LEU A 138 9.86 6.77 13.67
N ALA A 139 10.03 5.49 13.40
CA ALA A 139 9.21 4.47 14.00
C ALA A 139 9.34 4.63 15.52
N SER A 140 8.22 4.63 16.26
CA SER A 140 8.28 4.49 17.72
C SER A 140 9.13 3.25 18.02
N VAL A 141 9.95 3.33 19.08
CA VAL A 141 10.99 2.35 19.43
C VAL A 141 10.53 0.89 19.45
N GLU A 142 9.23 0.65 19.57
CA GLU A 142 8.60 -0.68 19.60
C GLU A 142 8.01 -1.16 18.26
N SER A 143 7.73 -0.28 17.31
CA SER A 143 7.01 -0.66 16.08
C SER A 143 7.89 -1.29 15.00
N GLY A 144 9.20 -1.43 15.23
CA GLY A 144 10.11 -2.03 14.27
C GLY A 144 10.00 -1.38 12.87
N ALA A 145 11.07 -1.11 12.23
CA ALA A 145 11.13 -0.41 10.95
C ALA A 145 10.61 -1.25 9.76
N VAL A 146 9.40 -1.87 9.89
CA VAL A 146 8.89 -2.76 8.82
C VAL A 146 8.84 -2.03 7.50
N LEU A 147 8.22 -0.85 7.47
CA LEU A 147 8.13 -0.05 6.25
C LEU A 147 9.51 0.42 5.80
N ALA A 148 10.35 0.90 6.73
CA ALA A 148 11.70 1.35 6.43
C ALA A 148 12.55 0.21 5.85
N ASN A 149 12.44 -1.00 6.40
CA ASN A 149 13.15 -2.18 5.86
C ASN A 149 12.65 -2.56 4.46
N LEU A 150 11.35 -2.42 4.19
CA LEU A 150 10.80 -2.65 2.85
C LEU A 150 11.21 -1.57 1.84
N CYS A 151 11.62 -0.39 2.31
CA CYS A 151 12.06 0.74 1.49
C CYS A 151 13.58 0.96 1.53
N ALA A 152 14.35 0.06 2.17
CA ALA A 152 15.79 0.25 2.38
C ALA A 152 16.59 0.33 1.07
N ASP A 153 16.12 -0.36 0.04
CA ASP A 153 16.73 -0.34 -1.28
C ASP A 153 16.11 0.73 -2.17
N THR A 154 16.90 1.25 -3.09
CA THR A 154 16.40 2.11 -4.17
C THR A 154 15.38 1.31 -4.99
N PRO A 155 14.28 1.96 -5.44
CA PRO A 155 13.28 1.27 -6.24
C PRO A 155 13.92 0.62 -7.46
N ASP A 156 13.90 -0.70 -7.50
CA ASP A 156 14.33 -1.47 -8.67
C ASP A 156 13.10 -1.90 -9.47
N PHE A 157 13.10 -1.53 -10.74
CA PHE A 157 12.01 -1.82 -11.64
C PHE A 157 12.46 -2.82 -12.70
N SER A 158 11.83 -4.00 -12.74
CA SER A 158 12.10 -4.99 -13.76
C SER A 158 11.95 -4.41 -15.17
N VAL A 159 12.68 -4.97 -16.13
CA VAL A 159 12.64 -4.58 -17.56
C VAL A 159 11.18 -4.57 -18.07
N ASP A 160 10.41 -5.61 -17.75
CA ASP A 160 9.01 -5.74 -18.17
C ASP A 160 8.14 -4.61 -17.59
N PHE A 161 8.36 -4.23 -16.32
CA PHE A 161 7.62 -3.16 -15.72
C PHE A 161 7.98 -1.80 -16.33
N ARG A 162 9.27 -1.54 -16.56
CA ARG A 162 9.73 -0.30 -17.23
C ARG A 162 9.14 -0.17 -18.64
N SER A 163 9.19 -1.25 -19.42
CA SER A 163 8.65 -1.29 -20.77
C SER A 163 7.14 -1.04 -20.78
N TRP A 164 6.41 -1.68 -19.87
CA TRP A 164 4.98 -1.50 -19.72
C TRP A 164 4.62 -0.07 -19.31
N VAL A 165 5.33 0.51 -18.31
CA VAL A 165 5.10 1.91 -17.88
C VAL A 165 5.36 2.88 -19.01
N LYS A 166 6.46 2.70 -19.78
CA LYS A 166 6.78 3.53 -20.93
C LYS A 166 5.68 3.46 -21.99
N GLN A 167 5.17 2.27 -22.28
CA GLN A 167 4.13 2.07 -23.30
C GLN A 167 2.81 2.80 -22.95
N ILE A 168 2.38 2.79 -21.67
CA ILE A 168 1.07 3.31 -21.28
C ILE A 168 1.10 4.74 -20.75
N SER A 169 2.25 5.26 -20.40
CA SER A 169 2.37 6.56 -19.74
C SER A 169 3.44 7.48 -20.30
N GLU A 170 4.24 7.00 -21.26
CA GLU A 170 5.41 7.70 -21.81
C GLU A 170 6.47 8.06 -20.75
N ILE A 171 6.37 7.53 -19.52
CA ILE A 171 7.33 7.76 -18.45
C ILE A 171 8.51 6.81 -18.60
N GLU A 172 9.72 7.34 -18.60
CA GLU A 172 10.95 6.56 -18.52
C GLU A 172 11.36 6.39 -17.06
N LEU A 173 11.44 5.13 -16.62
CA LEU A 173 11.94 4.76 -15.31
C LEU A 173 13.44 4.52 -15.35
N PRO A 174 14.16 4.75 -14.23
CA PRO A 174 15.60 4.50 -14.17
C PRO A 174 15.92 3.02 -14.43
N VAL A 175 17.07 2.80 -15.02
CA VAL A 175 17.62 1.45 -15.26
C VAL A 175 18.17 0.93 -13.94
N SER A 176 17.93 -0.34 -13.63
CA SER A 176 18.52 -1.00 -12.47
C SER A 176 20.05 -1.02 -12.55
N ARG A 177 20.72 -1.00 -11.39
CA ARG A 177 22.17 -1.16 -11.33
C ARG A 177 22.62 -2.51 -11.86
N ASP A 178 21.81 -3.55 -11.66
CA ASP A 178 22.10 -4.91 -12.13
C ASP A 178 21.96 -5.10 -13.66
N ASP A 179 21.23 -4.20 -14.32
CA ASP A 179 21.05 -4.24 -15.78
C ASP A 179 22.19 -3.54 -16.55
N ASN A 180 23.20 -2.99 -15.86
CA ASN A 180 24.32 -2.29 -16.49
C ASN A 180 25.67 -3.01 -16.23
N PRO A 181 26.01 -4.06 -17.00
CA PRO A 181 27.21 -4.88 -16.80
C PRO A 181 28.54 -4.18 -17.13
N LEU A 182 28.53 -2.87 -17.46
CA LEU A 182 29.69 -2.15 -17.95
C LEU A 182 30.31 -1.13 -16.98
N GLN A 183 29.98 -1.16 -15.68
CA GLN A 183 30.57 -0.21 -14.70
C GLN A 183 31.60 -0.82 -13.74
N ASP A 184 32.01 -2.05 -13.91
CA ASP A 184 33.16 -2.65 -13.18
C ASP A 184 34.33 -2.85 -14.15
N SER A 185 34.98 -1.76 -14.54
CA SER A 185 36.28 -1.77 -15.26
C SER A 185 37.14 -0.61 -14.75
#